data_2674f8328aafa3838b5d99b5114f44fc
#
_entry.id   2674f8328aafa3838b5d99b5114f44fc
#
_cell.length_a   1.000
_cell.length_b   1.000
_cell.length_c   1.000
_cell.angle_alpha   90.00
_cell.angle_beta   90.00
_cell.angle_gamma   90.00
#
_symmetry.space_group_name_H-M   'P 1'
#
loop_
_entity.id
_entity.type
_entity.pdbx_description
1 polymer ?
#
loop_
_entity_poly.entity_id
_entity_poly.type
_entity_poly.pdbx_seq_one_letter_code
_entity_poly.pdbx_strand_id
1 'polypeptide(L)'
;MAADSVYDKEMVQEKLQTMEGFQEEQQEAPTDAYLTDNGTSYVIVPETEGEQVDYEKAEQAVIEALDAGAASVDLEEKDVYRKPGITQDDEALNGEMAELNHLTAARITYAIGENSYAIDRATLQSWLVQGEDGTCTISQDEAAAFVRHMAYETDTFGLAHTFKTSLGATINLNAGGDYGWCIDKEETTQALLQAIEDETQGNLDPVYLYTANDRSANDIGNTYVEVCISQQKMWCYKDGVLVTETPVTTGNHATGYDTPAGSVWAVDAKKSDCDFKLYPSHVMFWLPFNGDVGIHDASWRTEYGGDIYLTNGSHGCVNTPYTEAEKVFNAIEIGDPVIVYYSLDDVTGPQPTQQTGL
;
A
#
# COMPACT_ATOMS: atom_id res chain seq x y z
N MET A 1 -55.37 55.41 -39.83
CA MET A 1 -55.21 54.46 -40.92
C MET A 1 -53.67 54.09 -40.86
N ALA A 2 -53.32 52.95 -40.33
CA ALA A 2 -51.98 52.48 -40.44
C ALA A 2 -51.77 52.14 -41.92
N ALA A 3 -50.72 52.67 -42.53
CA ALA A 3 -50.33 52.27 -43.86
C ALA A 3 -49.85 50.81 -43.71
N ASP A 4 -50.52 49.89 -44.44
CA ASP A 4 -49.94 48.55 -44.65
C ASP A 4 -48.63 48.76 -45.37
N SER A 5 -47.53 48.61 -44.67
CA SER A 5 -46.23 48.60 -45.25
C SER A 5 -46.05 47.25 -46.02
N VAL A 6 -46.33 47.32 -47.32
CA VAL A 6 -46.12 46.13 -48.19
C VAL A 6 -44.64 46.07 -48.51
N TYR A 7 -43.89 45.25 -47.74
CA TYR A 7 -42.55 44.86 -48.09
C TYR A 7 -42.53 43.37 -48.48
N ASP A 8 -41.66 43.00 -49.34
CA ASP A 8 -41.45 41.62 -49.78
C ASP A 8 -40.50 40.91 -48.80
N LYS A 9 -41.02 39.91 -48.07
CA LYS A 9 -40.24 39.15 -47.08
C LYS A 9 -39.06 38.43 -47.70
N GLU A 10 -39.20 37.90 -48.92
CA GLU A 10 -38.11 37.23 -49.62
C GLU A 10 -36.95 38.21 -49.93
N MET A 11 -37.29 39.46 -50.30
CA MET A 11 -36.27 40.52 -50.51
C MET A 11 -35.60 40.93 -49.19
N VAL A 12 -36.30 40.88 -48.05
CA VAL A 12 -35.66 41.12 -46.72
C VAL A 12 -34.67 40.04 -46.41
N GLN A 13 -35.00 38.78 -46.60
CA GLN A 13 -34.11 37.63 -46.41
C GLN A 13 -32.86 37.73 -47.28
N GLU A 14 -33.02 37.93 -48.58
CA GLU A 14 -31.88 38.08 -49.49
C GLU A 14 -31.00 39.26 -49.07
N LYS A 15 -31.57 40.36 -48.64
CA LYS A 15 -30.83 41.53 -48.23
C LYS A 15 -30.03 41.27 -46.94
N LEU A 16 -30.63 40.63 -45.92
CA LEU A 16 -29.94 40.25 -44.70
C LEU A 16 -28.75 39.33 -44.98
N GLN A 17 -28.92 38.31 -45.83
CA GLN A 17 -27.86 37.40 -46.20
C GLN A 17 -26.66 38.09 -46.88
N THR A 18 -26.86 39.22 -47.52
CA THR A 18 -25.82 39.99 -48.22
C THR A 18 -25.18 41.08 -47.33
N MET A 19 -25.69 41.33 -46.14
CA MET A 19 -25.09 42.29 -45.21
C MET A 19 -23.87 41.73 -44.49
N GLU A 20 -22.84 42.57 -44.42
CA GLU A 20 -21.53 42.19 -43.83
C GLU A 20 -21.64 41.62 -42.44
N GLY A 21 -22.52 42.17 -41.56
CA GLY A 21 -22.75 41.70 -40.20
C GLY A 21 -23.52 40.38 -40.05
N PHE A 22 -24.03 39.78 -41.17
CA PHE A 22 -24.77 38.50 -41.16
C PHE A 22 -24.02 37.35 -41.87
N GLN A 23 -22.77 37.57 -42.29
CA GLN A 23 -21.96 36.52 -42.92
C GLN A 23 -21.28 35.69 -41.85
N GLU A 24 -21.66 34.42 -41.68
CA GLU A 24 -21.14 33.51 -40.66
C GLU A 24 -19.60 33.40 -40.69
N GLU A 25 -18.99 33.47 -41.85
CA GLU A 25 -17.55 33.37 -42.06
C GLU A 25 -16.74 34.55 -41.42
N GLN A 26 -17.42 35.64 -41.09
CA GLN A 26 -16.82 36.85 -40.51
C GLN A 26 -17.19 37.05 -39.03
N GLN A 27 -17.97 36.13 -38.44
CA GLN A 27 -18.47 36.23 -37.08
C GLN A 27 -17.69 35.24 -36.19
N GLU A 28 -17.33 35.70 -35.01
CA GLU A 28 -16.77 34.85 -33.98
C GLU A 28 -17.89 34.06 -33.30
N ALA A 29 -17.80 32.72 -33.38
CA ALA A 29 -18.77 31.85 -32.72
C ALA A 29 -18.57 31.85 -31.20
N PRO A 30 -19.63 31.71 -30.39
CA PRO A 30 -19.48 31.48 -28.96
C PRO A 30 -18.74 30.16 -28.71
N THR A 31 -17.99 30.10 -27.65
CA THR A 31 -17.36 28.86 -27.16
C THR A 31 -17.88 28.53 -25.81
N ASP A 32 -18.12 27.25 -25.54
CA ASP A 32 -18.51 26.74 -24.24
C ASP A 32 -17.39 26.82 -23.22
N ALA A 33 -17.72 27.00 -21.96
CA ALA A 33 -16.79 26.81 -20.85
C ALA A 33 -16.36 25.34 -20.80
N TYR A 34 -15.11 25.09 -20.40
CA TYR A 34 -14.57 23.74 -20.29
C TYR A 34 -13.54 23.61 -19.17
N LEU A 35 -13.31 22.36 -18.73
CA LEU A 35 -12.28 22.05 -17.74
C LEU A 35 -10.91 21.93 -18.39
N THR A 36 -9.89 22.41 -17.68
CA THR A 36 -8.50 22.21 -18.02
C THR A 36 -7.67 21.99 -16.75
N ASP A 37 -6.55 21.30 -16.91
CA ASP A 37 -5.53 21.15 -15.87
C ASP A 37 -4.46 22.25 -16.03
N ASN A 38 -4.28 23.08 -15.00
CA ASN A 38 -3.26 24.14 -15.00
C ASN A 38 -1.90 23.68 -14.39
N GLY A 39 -1.76 22.37 -14.08
CA GLY A 39 -0.58 21.77 -13.45
C GLY A 39 -0.61 21.76 -11.91
N THR A 40 -1.57 22.46 -11.29
CA THR A 40 -1.77 22.48 -9.83
C THR A 40 -3.17 22.05 -9.43
N SER A 41 -4.17 22.33 -10.27
CA SER A 41 -5.58 22.00 -10.07
C SER A 41 -6.31 21.97 -11.40
N TYR A 42 -7.50 21.36 -11.41
CA TYR A 42 -8.47 21.52 -12.47
C TYR A 42 -9.17 22.87 -12.30
N VAL A 43 -9.30 23.60 -13.39
CA VAL A 43 -9.93 24.93 -13.42
C VAL A 43 -10.87 25.02 -14.62
N ILE A 44 -11.88 25.86 -14.50
CA ILE A 44 -12.78 26.17 -15.61
C ILE A 44 -12.16 27.29 -16.44
N VAL A 45 -12.04 27.08 -17.75
CA VAL A 45 -11.84 28.14 -18.72
C VAL A 45 -13.20 28.70 -19.08
N PRO A 46 -13.47 30.00 -18.83
CA PRO A 46 -14.76 30.59 -19.10
C PRO A 46 -15.16 30.51 -20.59
N GLU A 47 -16.43 30.52 -20.81
CA GLU A 47 -17.04 30.67 -22.12
C GLU A 47 -16.69 32.01 -22.78
N THR A 48 -16.85 32.10 -24.09
CA THR A 48 -16.84 33.36 -24.82
C THR A 48 -18.21 33.56 -25.48
N GLU A 49 -18.76 34.77 -25.34
CA GLU A 49 -20.08 35.12 -25.92
C GLU A 49 -20.07 35.04 -27.45
N GLY A 50 -18.96 35.44 -28.08
CA GLY A 50 -18.89 35.57 -29.53
C GLY A 50 -19.77 36.69 -30.08
N GLU A 51 -19.80 36.79 -31.41
CA GLU A 51 -20.60 37.77 -32.12
C GLU A 51 -21.47 37.12 -33.21
N GLN A 52 -21.64 35.81 -33.15
CA GLN A 52 -22.36 35.06 -34.17
C GLN A 52 -23.90 35.28 -34.01
N VAL A 53 -24.49 35.79 -35.06
CA VAL A 53 -25.94 36.07 -35.14
C VAL A 53 -26.69 34.76 -35.39
N ASP A 54 -27.77 34.53 -34.61
CA ASP A 54 -28.82 33.58 -34.93
C ASP A 54 -29.70 34.21 -36.05
N TYR A 55 -29.46 33.71 -37.28
CA TYR A 55 -30.07 34.29 -38.47
C TYR A 55 -31.62 34.30 -38.38
N GLU A 56 -32.22 33.24 -37.87
CA GLU A 56 -33.67 33.13 -37.75
C GLU A 56 -34.26 34.16 -36.78
N LYS A 57 -33.64 34.36 -35.64
CA LYS A 57 -34.02 35.36 -34.66
C LYS A 57 -33.85 36.79 -35.18
N ALA A 58 -32.72 37.03 -35.88
CA ALA A 58 -32.43 38.34 -36.43
C ALA A 58 -33.40 38.70 -37.55
N GLU A 59 -33.73 37.77 -38.45
CA GLU A 59 -34.76 37.93 -39.49
C GLU A 59 -36.10 38.29 -38.85
N GLN A 60 -36.51 37.54 -37.86
CA GLN A 60 -37.76 37.78 -37.15
C GLN A 60 -37.78 39.19 -36.52
N ALA A 61 -36.71 39.58 -35.81
CA ALA A 61 -36.57 40.88 -35.20
C ALA A 61 -36.67 42.04 -36.20
N VAL A 62 -36.05 41.88 -37.36
CA VAL A 62 -36.11 42.84 -38.45
C VAL A 62 -37.54 42.93 -39.03
N ILE A 63 -38.19 41.79 -39.26
CA ILE A 63 -39.58 41.75 -39.77
C ILE A 63 -40.52 42.44 -38.77
N GLU A 64 -40.42 42.14 -37.48
CA GLU A 64 -41.23 42.78 -36.44
C GLU A 64 -41.04 44.33 -36.39
N ALA A 65 -39.77 44.77 -36.55
CA ALA A 65 -39.46 46.19 -36.59
C ALA A 65 -40.08 46.87 -37.83
N LEU A 66 -40.01 46.22 -39.01
CA LEU A 66 -40.63 46.71 -40.22
C LEU A 66 -42.18 46.81 -40.13
N ASP A 67 -42.81 45.77 -39.56
CA ASP A 67 -44.26 45.73 -39.32
C ASP A 67 -44.70 46.82 -38.35
N ALA A 68 -43.90 47.18 -37.37
CA ALA A 68 -44.11 48.25 -36.43
C ALA A 68 -43.78 49.64 -36.99
N GLY A 69 -43.23 49.75 -38.21
CA GLY A 69 -42.83 51.00 -38.82
C GLY A 69 -41.61 51.63 -38.15
N ALA A 70 -40.76 50.83 -37.45
CA ALA A 70 -39.55 51.33 -36.82
C ALA A 70 -38.49 51.68 -37.89
N ALA A 71 -37.68 52.70 -37.58
CA ALA A 71 -36.59 53.13 -38.48
C ALA A 71 -35.29 52.35 -38.27
N SER A 72 -35.18 51.64 -37.13
CA SER A 72 -34.04 50.79 -36.79
C SER A 72 -34.47 49.72 -35.79
N VAL A 73 -33.71 48.65 -35.66
CA VAL A 73 -33.84 47.64 -34.65
C VAL A 73 -32.45 47.39 -34.01
N ASP A 74 -32.45 47.35 -32.68
CA ASP A 74 -31.28 46.96 -31.92
C ASP A 74 -31.29 45.44 -31.76
N LEU A 75 -30.30 44.76 -32.39
CA LEU A 75 -30.21 43.32 -32.39
C LEU A 75 -29.75 42.75 -31.04
N GLU A 76 -29.02 43.55 -30.25
CA GLU A 76 -28.61 43.16 -28.91
C GLU A 76 -29.78 43.13 -27.93
N GLU A 77 -30.65 44.18 -27.98
CA GLU A 77 -31.89 44.20 -27.19
C GLU A 77 -32.89 43.07 -27.57
N LYS A 78 -32.76 42.53 -28.79
CA LYS A 78 -33.57 41.45 -29.33
C LYS A 78 -33.03 40.05 -29.06
N ASP A 79 -31.89 39.92 -28.36
CA ASP A 79 -31.25 38.63 -28.02
C ASP A 79 -31.06 37.70 -29.24
N VAL A 80 -30.56 38.28 -30.32
CA VAL A 80 -30.39 37.56 -31.60
C VAL A 80 -29.02 36.88 -31.75
N TYR A 81 -28.08 37.09 -30.82
CA TYR A 81 -26.78 36.44 -30.87
C TYR A 81 -26.86 35.04 -30.30
N ARG A 82 -26.10 34.12 -30.91
CA ARG A 82 -25.91 32.78 -30.36
C ARG A 82 -25.18 32.90 -29.03
N LYS A 83 -25.56 32.07 -28.07
CA LYS A 83 -24.93 32.01 -26.75
C LYS A 83 -24.23 30.70 -26.55
N PRO A 84 -23.21 30.65 -25.71
CA PRO A 84 -22.60 29.40 -25.31
C PRO A 84 -23.65 28.48 -24.64
N GLY A 85 -23.55 27.19 -24.89
CA GLY A 85 -24.42 26.18 -24.30
C GLY A 85 -24.06 25.84 -22.87
N ILE A 86 -22.75 25.97 -22.51
CA ILE A 86 -22.20 25.73 -21.18
C ILE A 86 -21.48 26.99 -20.72
N THR A 87 -21.80 27.48 -19.54
CA THR A 87 -21.12 28.64 -18.92
C THR A 87 -20.26 28.23 -17.73
N GLN A 88 -19.40 29.11 -17.28
CA GLN A 88 -18.58 28.90 -16.08
C GLN A 88 -19.41 28.65 -14.81
N ASP A 89 -20.67 29.05 -14.79
CA ASP A 89 -21.59 28.85 -13.67
C ASP A 89 -22.38 27.53 -13.79
N ASP A 90 -22.15 26.71 -14.80
CA ASP A 90 -22.79 25.42 -14.98
C ASP A 90 -22.52 24.48 -13.80
N GLU A 91 -23.60 23.96 -13.18
CA GLU A 91 -23.50 23.14 -11.98
C GLU A 91 -22.76 21.81 -12.23
N ALA A 92 -22.94 21.17 -13.40
CA ALA A 92 -22.32 19.90 -13.73
C ALA A 92 -20.82 20.10 -13.93
N LEU A 93 -20.42 21.16 -14.65
CA LEU A 93 -19.02 21.49 -14.89
C LEU A 93 -18.29 21.83 -13.59
N ASN A 94 -18.92 22.60 -12.70
CA ASN A 94 -18.38 22.93 -11.37
C ASN A 94 -18.31 21.71 -10.45
N GLY A 95 -19.28 20.80 -10.52
CA GLY A 95 -19.28 19.53 -9.81
C GLY A 95 -18.12 18.64 -10.25
N GLU A 96 -17.91 18.46 -11.55
CA GLU A 96 -16.80 17.70 -12.11
C GLU A 96 -15.43 18.28 -11.72
N MET A 97 -15.30 19.61 -11.77
CA MET A 97 -14.06 20.28 -11.31
C MET A 97 -13.78 19.99 -9.83
N ALA A 98 -14.79 20.08 -8.98
CA ALA A 98 -14.64 19.84 -7.55
C ALA A 98 -14.26 18.38 -7.27
N GLU A 99 -14.90 17.42 -7.94
CA GLU A 99 -14.61 15.99 -7.82
C GLU A 99 -13.17 15.65 -8.26
N LEU A 100 -12.74 16.12 -9.42
CA LEU A 100 -11.38 15.89 -9.91
C LEU A 100 -10.32 16.51 -9.00
N ASN A 101 -10.57 17.70 -8.48
CA ASN A 101 -9.67 18.33 -7.53
C ASN A 101 -9.61 17.56 -6.21
N HIS A 102 -10.73 17.09 -5.68
CA HIS A 102 -10.81 16.25 -4.50
C HIS A 102 -10.02 14.94 -4.68
N LEU A 103 -10.28 14.18 -5.73
CA LEU A 103 -9.59 12.91 -6.02
C LEU A 103 -8.08 13.06 -6.23
N THR A 104 -7.60 14.24 -6.59
CA THR A 104 -6.17 14.50 -6.85
C THR A 104 -5.50 15.37 -5.79
N ALA A 105 -6.17 15.63 -4.65
CA ALA A 105 -5.67 16.50 -3.59
C ALA A 105 -4.62 15.85 -2.69
N ALA A 106 -4.74 14.55 -2.43
CA ALA A 106 -3.86 13.84 -1.49
C ALA A 106 -2.37 13.90 -1.90
N ARG A 107 -1.49 13.93 -0.89
CA ARG A 107 -0.02 13.85 -1.03
C ARG A 107 0.48 12.92 0.04
N ILE A 108 0.70 11.66 -0.32
CA ILE A 108 1.00 10.58 0.60
C ILE A 108 2.41 10.07 0.33
N THR A 109 3.14 9.76 1.38
CA THR A 109 4.46 9.13 1.28
C THR A 109 4.53 7.95 2.24
N TYR A 110 4.90 6.78 1.72
CA TYR A 110 5.31 5.63 2.52
C TYR A 110 6.83 5.64 2.65
N ALA A 111 7.34 5.77 3.88
CA ALA A 111 8.76 5.69 4.20
C ALA A 111 9.06 4.34 4.87
N ILE A 112 9.73 3.43 4.15
CA ILE A 112 9.97 2.05 4.60
C ILE A 112 11.47 1.77 4.55
N GLY A 113 12.13 1.79 5.70
CA GLY A 113 13.58 1.71 5.79
C GLY A 113 14.24 2.88 5.06
N GLU A 114 15.06 2.58 4.06
CA GLU A 114 15.70 3.59 3.20
C GLU A 114 14.87 3.95 1.95
N ASN A 115 13.77 3.23 1.70
CA ASN A 115 12.91 3.43 0.54
C ASN A 115 11.82 4.45 0.83
N SER A 116 11.42 5.18 -0.21
CA SER A 116 10.35 6.18 -0.15
C SER A 116 9.47 6.07 -1.39
N TYR A 117 8.17 5.94 -1.16
CA TYR A 117 7.15 5.78 -2.21
C TYR A 117 6.16 6.93 -2.09
N ALA A 118 6.19 7.84 -3.05
CA ALA A 118 5.33 9.02 -3.06
C ALA A 118 4.13 8.82 -3.98
N ILE A 119 2.98 9.27 -3.52
CA ILE A 119 1.75 9.40 -4.29
C ILE A 119 1.44 10.89 -4.33
N ASP A 120 1.71 11.47 -5.49
CA ASP A 120 1.48 12.87 -5.79
C ASP A 120 0.28 13.05 -6.73
N ARG A 121 0.03 14.30 -7.12
CA ARG A 121 -1.07 14.64 -8.03
C ARG A 121 -0.94 13.92 -9.39
N ALA A 122 0.26 13.81 -9.93
CA ALA A 122 0.46 13.19 -11.24
C ALA A 122 0.17 11.68 -11.17
N THR A 123 0.55 11.02 -10.07
CA THR A 123 0.22 9.63 -9.79
C THR A 123 -1.29 9.45 -9.70
N LEU A 124 -2.00 10.29 -8.90
CA LEU A 124 -3.45 10.21 -8.74
C LEU A 124 -4.19 10.49 -10.05
N GLN A 125 -3.71 11.44 -10.86
CA GLN A 125 -4.27 11.68 -12.19
C GLN A 125 -4.17 10.44 -13.10
N SER A 126 -3.07 9.70 -13.03
CA SER A 126 -2.90 8.47 -13.82
C SER A 126 -3.81 7.32 -13.34
N TRP A 127 -4.34 7.41 -12.13
CA TRP A 127 -5.26 6.43 -11.55
C TRP A 127 -6.75 6.80 -11.73
N LEU A 128 -7.05 7.97 -12.30
CA LEU A 128 -8.44 8.35 -12.56
C LEU A 128 -9.07 7.42 -13.60
N VAL A 129 -10.25 6.93 -13.29
CA VAL A 129 -11.09 6.17 -14.21
C VAL A 129 -12.48 6.81 -14.26
N GLN A 130 -13.03 6.92 -15.48
CA GLN A 130 -14.37 7.45 -15.69
C GLN A 130 -15.36 6.30 -15.86
N GLY A 131 -16.41 6.30 -15.07
CA GLY A 131 -17.53 5.37 -15.17
C GLY A 131 -18.41 5.64 -16.38
N GLU A 132 -19.32 4.72 -16.68
CA GLU A 132 -20.29 4.85 -17.77
C GLU A 132 -21.29 6.02 -17.54
N ASP A 133 -21.50 6.39 -16.30
CA ASP A 133 -22.35 7.53 -15.86
C ASP A 133 -21.62 8.87 -15.86
N GLY A 134 -20.34 8.89 -16.24
CA GLY A 134 -19.50 10.08 -16.28
C GLY A 134 -18.78 10.42 -14.97
N THR A 135 -19.05 9.72 -13.86
CA THR A 135 -18.36 9.94 -12.58
C THR A 135 -16.90 9.50 -12.67
N CYS A 136 -16.01 10.24 -12.03
CA CYS A 136 -14.59 9.89 -11.93
C CYS A 136 -14.32 9.22 -10.57
N THR A 137 -13.45 8.21 -10.57
CA THR A 137 -13.01 7.54 -9.34
C THR A 137 -11.53 7.19 -9.44
N ILE A 138 -10.90 6.88 -8.28
CA ILE A 138 -9.56 6.30 -8.27
C ILE A 138 -9.63 4.81 -8.56
N SER A 139 -8.81 4.33 -9.49
CA SER A 139 -8.66 2.92 -9.82
C SER A 139 -8.14 2.12 -8.63
N GLN A 140 -8.97 1.22 -8.11
CA GLN A 140 -8.56 0.29 -7.05
C GLN A 140 -7.42 -0.64 -7.52
N ASP A 141 -7.43 -1.03 -8.79
CA ASP A 141 -6.39 -1.92 -9.36
C ASP A 141 -5.02 -1.23 -9.40
N GLU A 142 -4.97 0.07 -9.74
CA GLU A 142 -3.72 0.85 -9.75
C GLU A 142 -3.21 1.09 -8.32
N ALA A 143 -4.07 1.43 -7.38
CA ALA A 143 -3.72 1.55 -5.97
C ALA A 143 -3.18 0.22 -5.42
N ALA A 144 -3.82 -0.91 -5.73
CA ALA A 144 -3.36 -2.24 -5.36
C ALA A 144 -2.04 -2.63 -6.06
N ALA A 145 -1.84 -2.21 -7.32
CA ALA A 145 -0.59 -2.43 -8.04
C ALA A 145 0.57 -1.67 -7.39
N PHE A 146 0.34 -0.44 -6.97
CA PHE A 146 1.31 0.37 -6.24
C PHE A 146 1.71 -0.29 -4.91
N VAL A 147 0.73 -0.74 -4.12
CA VAL A 147 0.98 -1.44 -2.84
C VAL A 147 1.74 -2.76 -3.06
N ARG A 148 1.37 -3.54 -4.09
CA ARG A 148 2.10 -4.78 -4.45
C ARG A 148 3.55 -4.50 -4.83
N HIS A 149 3.81 -3.42 -5.58
CA HIS A 149 5.17 -3.03 -5.93
C HIS A 149 5.99 -2.66 -4.70
N MET A 150 5.44 -1.82 -3.83
CA MET A 150 6.05 -1.44 -2.56
C MET A 150 6.37 -2.68 -1.69
N ALA A 151 5.41 -3.60 -1.54
CA ALA A 151 5.59 -4.84 -0.81
C ALA A 151 6.68 -5.73 -1.43
N TYR A 152 6.70 -5.88 -2.77
CA TYR A 152 7.71 -6.67 -3.47
C TYR A 152 9.14 -6.17 -3.18
N GLU A 153 9.34 -4.87 -3.05
CA GLU A 153 10.65 -4.28 -2.78
C GLU A 153 11.04 -4.26 -1.29
N THR A 154 10.07 -4.36 -0.39
CA THR A 154 10.31 -4.11 1.05
C THR A 154 9.95 -5.26 1.98
N ASP A 155 9.19 -6.26 1.51
CA ASP A 155 8.90 -7.46 2.31
C ASP A 155 10.14 -8.32 2.44
N THR A 156 10.40 -8.78 3.67
CA THR A 156 11.56 -9.62 4.00
C THR A 156 11.16 -10.92 4.69
N PHE A 157 9.87 -11.13 4.93
CA PHE A 157 9.36 -12.32 5.60
C PHE A 157 9.81 -13.62 4.90
N GLY A 158 10.47 -14.48 5.67
CA GLY A 158 10.96 -15.75 5.19
C GLY A 158 12.15 -15.68 4.23
N LEU A 159 12.78 -14.53 4.06
CA LEU A 159 13.97 -14.39 3.23
C LEU A 159 15.25 -14.87 3.95
N ALA A 160 16.33 -14.98 3.20
CA ALA A 160 17.66 -15.30 3.74
C ALA A 160 18.23 -14.10 4.52
N HIS A 161 18.96 -14.39 5.60
CA HIS A 161 19.55 -13.38 6.48
C HIS A 161 21.05 -13.57 6.61
N THR A 162 21.81 -12.49 6.72
CA THR A 162 23.20 -12.52 7.16
C THR A 162 23.24 -12.20 8.64
N PHE A 163 23.86 -13.07 9.44
CA PHE A 163 23.86 -12.95 10.90
C PHE A 163 25.27 -13.04 11.47
N LYS A 164 25.60 -12.12 12.37
CA LYS A 164 26.85 -12.16 13.13
C LYS A 164 26.64 -12.90 14.44
N THR A 165 27.19 -14.09 14.55
CA THR A 165 26.99 -14.98 15.68
C THR A 165 27.73 -14.52 16.94
N SER A 166 27.28 -14.98 18.11
CA SER A 166 27.97 -14.83 19.40
C SER A 166 29.35 -15.51 19.42
N LEU A 167 29.59 -16.42 18.50
CA LEU A 167 30.91 -17.07 18.29
C LEU A 167 31.89 -16.22 17.46
N GLY A 168 31.43 -15.01 17.00
CA GLY A 168 32.27 -14.03 16.30
C GLY A 168 32.34 -14.19 14.78
N ALA A 169 31.73 -15.23 14.21
CA ALA A 169 31.63 -15.41 12.76
C ALA A 169 30.40 -14.81 12.18
N THR A 170 30.44 -14.46 10.89
CA THR A 170 29.24 -14.08 10.11
C THR A 170 28.82 -15.30 9.29
N ILE A 171 27.56 -15.68 9.40
CA ILE A 171 26.95 -16.80 8.68
C ILE A 171 25.80 -16.29 7.80
N ASN A 172 25.48 -17.06 6.74
CA ASN A 172 24.34 -16.84 5.88
C ASN A 172 23.27 -17.87 6.24
N LEU A 173 22.14 -17.39 6.74
CA LEU A 173 20.96 -18.19 7.03
C LEU A 173 20.07 -18.26 5.77
N ASN A 174 19.51 -19.43 5.52
CA ASN A 174 18.70 -19.68 4.34
C ASN A 174 17.31 -19.04 4.48
N ALA A 175 16.65 -18.83 3.35
CA ALA A 175 15.22 -18.57 3.32
C ALA A 175 14.42 -19.77 3.85
N GLY A 176 13.17 -19.55 4.26
CA GLY A 176 12.22 -20.58 4.70
C GLY A 176 11.89 -20.55 6.19
N GLY A 177 12.38 -19.56 6.95
CA GLY A 177 11.83 -19.21 8.26
C GLY A 177 10.53 -18.41 8.14
N ASP A 178 10.01 -17.95 9.28
CA ASP A 178 8.75 -17.18 9.37
C ASP A 178 8.97 -15.82 10.08
N TYR A 179 10.16 -15.27 9.95
CA TYR A 179 10.56 -13.98 10.49
C TYR A 179 10.78 -12.96 9.36
N GLY A 180 10.45 -11.70 9.63
CA GLY A 180 10.64 -10.59 8.70
C GLY A 180 9.39 -9.71 8.58
N TRP A 181 9.48 -8.71 7.72
CA TRP A 181 8.39 -7.79 7.40
C TRP A 181 7.51 -8.34 6.29
N CYS A 182 6.21 -8.25 6.45
CA CYS A 182 5.25 -8.59 5.41
C CYS A 182 4.07 -7.61 5.44
N ILE A 183 3.89 -6.86 4.37
CA ILE A 183 2.78 -5.91 4.22
C ILE A 183 1.48 -6.68 3.97
N ASP A 184 0.42 -6.33 4.70
CA ASP A 184 -0.94 -6.68 4.35
C ASP A 184 -1.38 -5.83 3.15
N LYS A 185 -1.33 -6.42 1.97
CA LYS A 185 -1.57 -5.72 0.71
C LYS A 185 -3.03 -5.27 0.56
N GLU A 186 -3.95 -6.05 1.10
CA GLU A 186 -5.39 -5.74 1.03
C GLU A 186 -5.74 -4.58 1.96
N GLU A 187 -5.41 -4.70 3.24
CA GLU A 187 -5.68 -3.66 4.24
C GLU A 187 -4.89 -2.36 3.93
N THR A 188 -3.65 -2.47 3.45
CA THR A 188 -2.87 -1.28 3.05
C THR A 188 -3.50 -0.58 1.84
N THR A 189 -4.04 -1.34 0.86
CA THR A 189 -4.73 -0.75 -0.29
C THR A 189 -6.00 -0.03 0.14
N GLN A 190 -6.79 -0.61 1.04
CA GLN A 190 -8.00 0.01 1.57
C GLN A 190 -7.67 1.29 2.37
N ALA A 191 -6.64 1.23 3.22
CA ALA A 191 -6.17 2.39 3.96
C ALA A 191 -5.66 3.50 3.04
N LEU A 192 -4.99 3.16 1.93
CA LEU A 192 -4.55 4.11 0.92
C LEU A 192 -5.73 4.79 0.23
N LEU A 193 -6.73 4.04 -0.22
CA LEU A 193 -7.92 4.59 -0.87
C LEU A 193 -8.68 5.52 0.07
N GLN A 194 -8.82 5.15 1.35
CA GLN A 194 -9.43 6.02 2.35
C GLN A 194 -8.60 7.29 2.59
N ALA A 195 -7.27 7.18 2.63
CA ALA A 195 -6.40 8.34 2.80
C ALA A 195 -6.45 9.31 1.59
N ILE A 196 -6.71 8.80 0.38
CA ILE A 196 -6.96 9.62 -0.81
C ILE A 196 -8.29 10.35 -0.67
N GLU A 197 -9.34 9.65 -0.26
CA GLU A 197 -10.67 10.23 -0.01
C GLU A 197 -10.62 11.32 1.09
N ASP A 198 -9.81 11.13 2.10
CA ASP A 198 -9.60 12.08 3.20
C ASP A 198 -8.63 13.23 2.83
N GLU A 199 -8.16 13.31 1.59
CA GLU A 199 -7.16 14.30 1.11
C GLU A 199 -5.89 14.34 1.97
N THR A 200 -5.44 13.20 2.47
CA THR A 200 -4.34 13.09 3.43
C THR A 200 -3.06 13.73 2.89
N GLN A 201 -2.35 14.48 3.79
CA GLN A 201 -1.07 15.10 3.50
C GLN A 201 0.00 14.56 4.44
N GLY A 202 1.07 13.96 3.89
CA GLY A 202 2.22 13.51 4.67
C GLY A 202 2.45 12.01 4.64
N ASN A 203 3.07 11.50 5.71
CA ASN A 203 3.45 10.09 5.78
C ASN A 203 2.28 9.21 6.20
N LEU A 204 2.23 8.04 5.57
CA LEU A 204 1.34 6.95 5.93
C LEU A 204 2.18 5.68 6.12
N ASP A 205 1.88 4.90 7.15
CA ASP A 205 2.52 3.62 7.37
C ASP A 205 1.70 2.49 6.73
N PRO A 206 2.33 1.47 6.14
CA PRO A 206 1.62 0.28 5.69
C PRO A 206 1.01 -0.49 6.86
N VAL A 207 -0.07 -1.21 6.60
CA VAL A 207 -0.56 -2.25 7.51
C VAL A 207 0.30 -3.50 7.30
N TYR A 208 0.74 -4.12 8.39
CA TYR A 208 1.61 -5.30 8.33
C TYR A 208 0.90 -6.55 8.82
N LEU A 209 1.07 -7.66 8.11
CA LEU A 209 0.76 -9.02 8.59
C LEU A 209 1.81 -9.50 9.59
N TYR A 210 3.08 -9.21 9.29
CA TYR A 210 4.24 -9.57 10.13
C TYR A 210 5.20 -8.40 10.20
N THR A 211 5.80 -8.22 11.37
CA THR A 211 6.84 -7.20 11.62
C THR A 211 8.12 -7.85 12.13
N ALA A 212 9.24 -7.20 11.88
CA ALA A 212 10.53 -7.55 12.47
C ALA A 212 11.00 -6.45 13.42
N ASN A 213 12.09 -6.69 14.15
CA ASN A 213 12.58 -5.79 15.18
C ASN A 213 13.14 -4.46 14.64
N ASP A 214 13.69 -4.48 13.44
CA ASP A 214 14.13 -3.26 12.78
C ASP A 214 14.09 -3.39 11.24
N ARG A 215 14.45 -2.33 10.53
CA ARG A 215 14.57 -2.28 9.06
C ARG A 215 16.02 -2.25 8.61
N SER A 216 16.95 -2.77 9.43
CA SER A 216 18.34 -2.93 9.05
C SER A 216 18.53 -4.07 8.03
N ALA A 217 19.76 -4.24 7.54
CA ALA A 217 20.07 -5.24 6.52
C ALA A 217 19.77 -6.70 6.91
N ASN A 218 19.55 -6.98 8.20
CA ASN A 218 19.21 -8.33 8.67
C ASN A 218 17.88 -8.43 9.42
N ASP A 219 17.14 -7.33 9.60
CA ASP A 219 15.88 -7.22 10.32
C ASP A 219 15.89 -7.68 11.80
N ILE A 220 16.92 -8.39 12.24
CA ILE A 220 16.97 -9.08 13.53
C ILE A 220 17.09 -8.10 14.70
N GLY A 221 17.75 -6.98 14.49
CA GLY A 221 17.97 -6.00 15.55
C GLY A 221 18.85 -6.51 16.68
N ASN A 222 18.58 -6.04 17.90
CA ASN A 222 19.41 -6.27 19.07
C ASN A 222 18.73 -7.10 20.18
N THR A 223 17.50 -7.59 19.93
CA THR A 223 16.76 -8.49 20.84
C THR A 223 16.48 -9.79 20.09
N TYR A 224 17.07 -10.89 20.54
CA TYR A 224 16.95 -12.18 19.87
C TYR A 224 17.41 -13.34 20.73
N VAL A 225 17.05 -14.57 20.32
CA VAL A 225 17.65 -15.81 20.81
C VAL A 225 18.49 -16.42 19.69
N GLU A 226 19.70 -16.85 20.02
CA GLU A 226 20.64 -17.56 19.15
C GLU A 226 20.88 -18.98 19.69
N VAL A 227 20.75 -20.00 18.84
CA VAL A 227 20.99 -21.40 19.18
C VAL A 227 21.98 -22.01 18.18
N CYS A 228 23.14 -22.48 18.68
CA CYS A 228 24.12 -23.25 17.92
C CYS A 228 24.01 -24.72 18.29
N ILE A 229 23.50 -25.56 17.36
CA ILE A 229 23.27 -27.00 17.62
C ILE A 229 24.58 -27.76 17.85
N SER A 230 25.60 -27.54 17.02
CA SER A 230 26.88 -28.26 17.17
C SER A 230 27.61 -27.92 18.47
N GLN A 231 27.35 -26.73 19.03
CA GLN A 231 27.90 -26.32 20.33
C GLN A 231 26.98 -26.67 21.50
N GLN A 232 25.72 -27.07 21.21
CA GLN A 232 24.66 -27.26 22.21
C GLN A 232 24.57 -26.09 23.18
N LYS A 233 24.53 -24.88 22.61
CA LYS A 233 24.59 -23.63 23.35
C LYS A 233 23.53 -22.62 22.82
N MET A 234 22.98 -21.88 23.74
CA MET A 234 22.03 -20.81 23.45
C MET A 234 22.51 -19.51 24.08
N TRP A 235 22.32 -18.42 23.37
CA TRP A 235 22.48 -17.03 23.84
C TRP A 235 21.16 -16.31 23.70
N CYS A 236 20.84 -15.44 24.65
CA CYS A 236 19.71 -14.54 24.57
C CYS A 236 20.19 -13.11 24.79
N TYR A 237 19.78 -12.22 23.92
CA TYR A 237 20.07 -10.80 24.00
C TYR A 237 18.76 -9.99 24.11
N LYS A 238 18.80 -8.93 24.92
CA LYS A 238 17.76 -7.90 24.99
C LYS A 238 18.42 -6.54 24.82
N ASP A 239 17.98 -5.77 23.83
CA ASP A 239 18.51 -4.43 23.53
C ASP A 239 20.06 -4.40 23.42
N GLY A 240 20.64 -5.45 22.85
CA GLY A 240 22.08 -5.62 22.69
C GLY A 240 22.85 -6.08 23.94
N VAL A 241 22.15 -6.30 25.05
CA VAL A 241 22.75 -6.79 26.29
C VAL A 241 22.55 -8.30 26.42
N LEU A 242 23.65 -9.04 26.68
CA LEU A 242 23.58 -10.47 26.94
C LEU A 242 22.79 -10.74 28.22
N VAL A 243 21.64 -11.40 28.08
CA VAL A 243 20.77 -11.83 29.20
C VAL A 243 21.26 -13.16 29.78
N THR A 244 21.56 -14.12 28.88
CA THR A 244 22.13 -15.41 29.27
C THR A 244 22.90 -16.06 28.15
N GLU A 245 23.92 -16.84 28.53
CA GLU A 245 24.61 -17.85 27.73
C GLU A 245 24.54 -19.17 28.50
N THR A 246 23.94 -20.21 27.88
CA THR A 246 23.68 -21.46 28.60
C THR A 246 23.84 -22.68 27.70
N PRO A 247 24.33 -23.82 28.26
CA PRO A 247 24.18 -25.09 27.56
C PRO A 247 22.70 -25.47 27.45
N VAL A 248 22.36 -26.11 26.33
CA VAL A 248 20.99 -26.61 26.06
C VAL A 248 21.05 -28.05 25.55
N THR A 249 19.88 -28.69 25.43
CA THR A 249 19.80 -29.98 24.73
C THR A 249 18.73 -29.84 23.63
N THR A 250 19.18 -29.88 22.39
CA THR A 250 18.32 -29.78 21.19
C THR A 250 17.71 -31.12 20.82
N GLY A 251 17.04 -31.18 19.69
CA GLY A 251 16.38 -32.36 19.15
C GLY A 251 17.31 -33.57 18.97
N ASN A 252 16.71 -34.77 19.09
CA ASN A 252 17.44 -36.03 19.06
C ASN A 252 17.79 -36.45 17.62
N HIS A 253 19.09 -36.32 17.27
CA HIS A 253 19.59 -36.59 15.94
C HIS A 253 19.39 -38.08 15.53
N ALA A 254 19.64 -39.03 16.43
CA ALA A 254 19.54 -40.47 16.11
C ALA A 254 18.12 -40.89 15.72
N THR A 255 17.10 -40.16 16.15
CA THR A 255 15.68 -40.45 15.86
C THR A 255 15.10 -39.52 14.82
N GLY A 256 15.88 -38.60 14.24
CA GLY A 256 15.44 -37.66 13.23
C GLY A 256 14.57 -36.52 13.76
N TYR A 257 14.56 -36.28 15.07
CA TYR A 257 13.87 -35.16 15.70
C TYR A 257 14.78 -33.94 15.85
N ASP A 258 15.57 -33.63 14.82
CA ASP A 258 16.46 -32.48 14.85
C ASP A 258 15.70 -31.16 15.05
N THR A 259 16.28 -30.26 15.83
CA THR A 259 15.74 -28.89 15.91
C THR A 259 15.88 -28.21 14.56
N PRO A 260 14.82 -27.59 13.99
CA PRO A 260 14.90 -26.88 12.73
C PRO A 260 16.01 -25.85 12.75
N ALA A 261 16.91 -25.91 11.77
CA ALA A 261 18.09 -25.06 11.70
C ALA A 261 18.28 -24.43 10.32
N GLY A 262 19.08 -23.38 10.25
CA GLY A 262 19.49 -22.73 9.01
C GLY A 262 18.67 -21.53 8.60
N SER A 263 17.71 -21.10 9.41
CA SER A 263 16.85 -19.94 9.16
C SER A 263 16.59 -19.12 10.42
N VAL A 264 15.78 -18.09 10.29
CA VAL A 264 15.29 -17.26 11.38
C VAL A 264 13.78 -17.50 11.55
N TRP A 265 13.37 -17.77 12.76
CA TRP A 265 11.94 -17.95 13.12
C TRP A 265 11.50 -16.85 14.09
N ALA A 266 10.20 -16.56 14.11
CA ALA A 266 9.59 -15.70 15.11
C ALA A 266 9.12 -16.51 16.32
N VAL A 267 9.09 -15.91 17.49
CA VAL A 267 8.40 -16.51 18.64
C VAL A 267 6.88 -16.40 18.38
N ASP A 268 6.22 -17.55 18.23
CA ASP A 268 4.78 -17.63 17.91
C ASP A 268 3.86 -17.34 19.10
N ALA A 269 4.31 -17.71 20.29
CA ALA A 269 3.55 -17.56 21.50
C ALA A 269 4.45 -17.50 22.75
N LYS A 270 3.92 -16.97 23.84
CA LYS A 270 4.58 -16.88 25.15
C LYS A 270 3.62 -17.40 26.20
N LYS A 271 3.86 -18.61 26.72
CA LYS A 271 2.97 -19.29 27.65
C LYS A 271 3.72 -19.77 28.88
N SER A 272 3.09 -19.67 30.04
CA SER A 272 3.62 -20.19 31.29
C SER A 272 2.70 -21.26 31.85
N ASP A 273 3.26 -22.17 32.68
CA ASP A 273 2.51 -23.21 33.40
C ASP A 273 1.69 -24.09 32.43
N CYS A 274 2.40 -24.77 31.51
CA CYS A 274 1.82 -25.51 30.40
C CYS A 274 2.07 -27.01 30.45
N ASP A 275 1.04 -27.79 30.17
CA ASP A 275 1.15 -29.22 29.86
C ASP A 275 1.22 -29.47 28.36
N PHE A 276 2.18 -30.27 27.92
CA PHE A 276 2.25 -30.68 26.52
C PHE A 276 1.23 -31.78 26.23
N LYS A 277 0.42 -31.59 25.21
CA LYS A 277 -0.65 -32.54 24.84
C LYS A 277 -0.13 -33.87 24.29
N LEU A 278 1.00 -33.83 23.59
CA LEU A 278 1.59 -35.02 22.94
C LEU A 278 2.53 -35.81 23.85
N TYR A 279 3.06 -35.18 24.91
CA TYR A 279 4.01 -35.80 25.82
C TYR A 279 3.60 -35.45 27.27
N PRO A 280 3.71 -36.41 28.23
CA PRO A 280 3.36 -36.15 29.61
C PRO A 280 4.43 -35.30 30.31
N SER A 281 4.65 -34.08 29.81
CA SER A 281 5.65 -33.14 30.30
C SER A 281 4.97 -31.81 30.66
N HIS A 282 5.34 -31.27 31.81
CA HIS A 282 4.91 -29.97 32.29
C HIS A 282 6.10 -28.98 32.24
N VAL A 283 5.86 -27.77 31.75
CA VAL A 283 6.88 -26.72 31.61
C VAL A 283 6.35 -25.41 32.20
N MET A 284 7.22 -24.65 32.84
CA MET A 284 6.86 -23.34 33.39
C MET A 284 7.02 -22.22 32.35
N PHE A 285 7.86 -22.39 31.34
CA PHE A 285 8.18 -21.39 30.34
C PHE A 285 8.15 -22.05 28.98
N TRP A 286 7.27 -21.54 28.08
CA TRP A 286 7.10 -22.07 26.71
C TRP A 286 7.10 -20.95 25.69
N LEU A 287 8.08 -20.98 24.79
CA LEU A 287 8.26 -20.07 23.66
C LEU A 287 8.38 -20.89 22.37
N PRO A 288 7.24 -21.28 21.73
CA PRO A 288 7.25 -21.91 20.41
C PRO A 288 7.75 -20.93 19.37
N PHE A 289 8.49 -21.45 18.34
CA PHE A 289 9.00 -20.68 17.22
C PHE A 289 8.92 -21.41 15.88
N ASN A 290 8.55 -22.68 15.87
CA ASN A 290 8.33 -23.45 14.65
C ASN A 290 7.33 -24.57 14.93
N GLY A 291 6.03 -24.28 14.78
CA GLY A 291 4.96 -25.21 15.09
C GLY A 291 5.00 -25.68 16.55
N ASP A 292 5.26 -27.00 16.74
CA ASP A 292 5.36 -27.60 18.08
C ASP A 292 6.80 -27.59 18.64
N VAL A 293 7.73 -26.94 17.96
CA VAL A 293 9.12 -26.76 18.41
C VAL A 293 9.29 -25.40 19.08
N GLY A 294 9.92 -25.38 20.25
CA GLY A 294 10.14 -24.14 20.98
C GLY A 294 11.22 -24.26 22.05
N ILE A 295 11.46 -23.16 22.74
CA ILE A 295 12.36 -23.05 23.90
C ILE A 295 11.53 -23.25 25.16
N HIS A 296 11.99 -24.15 26.05
CA HIS A 296 11.30 -24.38 27.33
C HIS A 296 12.26 -24.91 28.42
N ASP A 297 11.89 -24.75 29.65
CA ASP A 297 12.57 -25.39 30.78
C ASP A 297 12.38 -26.92 30.71
N ALA A 298 13.40 -27.64 31.14
CA ALA A 298 13.39 -29.11 31.17
C ALA A 298 13.87 -29.62 32.52
N SER A 299 13.07 -29.40 33.56
CA SER A 299 13.40 -29.73 34.95
C SER A 299 13.67 -31.23 35.19
N TRP A 300 13.26 -32.11 34.29
CA TRP A 300 13.55 -33.55 34.32
C TRP A 300 14.97 -33.89 33.85
N ARG A 301 15.74 -32.93 33.29
CA ARG A 301 17.13 -33.12 32.93
C ARG A 301 18.06 -32.60 34.00
N THR A 302 19.13 -33.35 34.25
CA THR A 302 20.21 -32.97 35.21
C THR A 302 21.45 -32.47 34.45
N GLU A 303 21.53 -32.75 33.15
CA GLU A 303 22.68 -32.41 32.30
C GLU A 303 22.20 -31.82 30.97
N TYR A 304 22.98 -30.88 30.44
CA TYR A 304 22.72 -30.19 29.19
C TYR A 304 24.06 -30.05 28.41
N GLY A 305 23.98 -29.89 27.12
CA GLY A 305 25.14 -29.65 26.26
C GLY A 305 25.83 -30.91 25.80
N GLY A 306 27.01 -30.75 25.19
CA GLY A 306 27.83 -31.83 24.68
C GLY A 306 27.11 -32.69 23.64
N ASP A 307 27.36 -34.00 23.68
CA ASP A 307 26.87 -34.98 22.71
C ASP A 307 25.46 -35.55 23.08
N ILE A 308 24.82 -35.04 24.12
CA ILE A 308 23.51 -35.56 24.61
C ILE A 308 22.49 -35.59 23.49
N TYR A 309 22.40 -34.54 22.66
CA TYR A 309 21.45 -34.44 21.58
C TYR A 309 21.59 -35.55 20.51
N LEU A 310 22.78 -36.14 20.38
CA LEU A 310 22.99 -37.17 19.37
C LEU A 310 22.09 -38.39 19.58
N THR A 311 21.83 -38.81 20.83
CA THR A 311 21.11 -40.04 21.17
C THR A 311 20.03 -39.88 22.25
N ASN A 312 20.06 -38.78 23.01
CA ASN A 312 19.14 -38.51 24.11
C ASN A 312 18.66 -37.05 24.07
N GLY A 313 18.43 -36.53 22.87
CA GLY A 313 17.87 -35.21 22.63
C GLY A 313 16.35 -35.12 22.92
N SER A 314 15.79 -33.98 22.63
CA SER A 314 14.36 -33.73 22.67
C SER A 314 13.62 -34.22 21.41
N HIS A 315 12.34 -33.92 21.28
CA HIS A 315 11.57 -34.11 20.02
C HIS A 315 11.60 -32.86 19.10
N GLY A 316 12.69 -32.12 19.14
CA GLY A 316 12.92 -30.92 18.34
C GLY A 316 13.09 -29.64 19.18
N CYS A 317 12.50 -29.59 20.37
CA CYS A 317 12.58 -28.43 21.25
C CYS A 317 13.98 -28.18 21.80
N VAL A 318 14.23 -26.93 22.20
CA VAL A 318 15.46 -26.52 22.90
C VAL A 318 15.22 -26.63 24.40
N ASN A 319 15.63 -27.78 24.98
CA ASN A 319 15.53 -28.02 26.40
C ASN A 319 16.56 -27.16 27.14
N THR A 320 16.10 -26.30 28.01
CA THR A 320 16.91 -25.25 28.68
C THR A 320 16.87 -25.46 30.20
N PRO A 321 17.96 -25.22 30.95
CA PRO A 321 17.92 -25.19 32.41
C PRO A 321 16.86 -24.19 32.91
N TYR A 322 16.13 -24.54 33.99
CA TYR A 322 14.99 -23.80 34.47
C TYR A 322 15.25 -22.29 34.67
N THR A 323 16.31 -21.94 35.40
CA THR A 323 16.66 -20.54 35.66
C THR A 323 17.04 -19.75 34.41
N GLU A 324 17.60 -20.42 33.40
CA GLU A 324 17.97 -19.79 32.15
C GLU A 324 16.76 -19.64 31.21
N ALA A 325 15.85 -20.62 31.21
CA ALA A 325 14.58 -20.53 30.52
C ALA A 325 13.72 -19.38 31.07
N GLU A 326 13.70 -19.16 32.38
CA GLU A 326 13.04 -18.03 33.03
C GLU A 326 13.59 -16.69 32.53
N LYS A 327 14.91 -16.56 32.45
CA LYS A 327 15.56 -15.34 31.95
C LYS A 327 15.17 -15.06 30.48
N VAL A 328 15.23 -16.08 29.63
CA VAL A 328 14.84 -15.96 28.21
C VAL A 328 13.37 -15.59 28.10
N PHE A 329 12.50 -16.28 28.84
CA PHE A 329 11.06 -16.00 28.85
C PHE A 329 10.75 -14.56 29.25
N ASN A 330 11.46 -14.02 30.24
CA ASN A 330 11.26 -12.65 30.71
C ASN A 330 11.83 -11.58 29.75
N ALA A 331 12.79 -11.93 28.90
CA ALA A 331 13.46 -11.02 27.98
C ALA A 331 12.77 -10.95 26.60
N ILE A 332 12.24 -12.05 26.14
CA ILE A 332 11.75 -12.25 24.77
C ILE A 332 10.23 -12.09 24.70
N GLU A 333 9.74 -11.47 23.66
CA GLU A 333 8.32 -11.28 23.38
C GLU A 333 7.88 -12.05 22.12
N ILE A 334 6.57 -12.14 21.88
CA ILE A 334 6.01 -12.71 20.65
C ILE A 334 6.47 -11.86 19.48
N GLY A 335 6.96 -12.50 18.42
CA GLY A 335 7.52 -11.86 17.25
C GLY A 335 9.03 -11.65 17.29
N ASP A 336 9.68 -11.77 18.47
CA ASP A 336 11.15 -11.69 18.56
C ASP A 336 11.84 -12.85 17.83
N PRO A 337 12.99 -12.61 17.16
CA PRO A 337 13.64 -13.62 16.33
C PRO A 337 14.37 -14.68 17.14
N VAL A 338 14.24 -15.91 16.65
CA VAL A 338 15.00 -17.10 17.09
C VAL A 338 15.85 -17.58 15.94
N ILE A 339 17.17 -17.43 16.07
CA ILE A 339 18.17 -17.84 15.10
C ILE A 339 18.67 -19.22 15.49
N VAL A 340 18.44 -20.23 14.66
CA VAL A 340 18.96 -21.58 14.88
C VAL A 340 19.84 -21.98 13.73
N TYR A 341 21.06 -22.37 14.02
CA TYR A 341 22.00 -22.90 13.03
C TYR A 341 22.74 -24.11 13.58
N TYR A 342 23.18 -25.00 12.69
CA TYR A 342 23.89 -26.22 13.12
C TYR A 342 25.33 -25.90 13.54
N SER A 343 26.11 -25.31 12.65
CA SER A 343 27.51 -24.92 12.91
C SER A 343 27.86 -23.65 12.11
N LEU A 344 29.06 -23.13 12.32
CA LEU A 344 29.56 -21.98 11.55
C LEU A 344 29.82 -22.30 10.08
N ASP A 345 30.16 -23.57 9.77
CA ASP A 345 30.50 -24.04 8.42
C ASP A 345 29.28 -24.62 7.68
N ASP A 346 28.29 -25.14 8.43
CA ASP A 346 27.05 -25.70 7.89
C ASP A 346 25.87 -25.29 8.76
N VAL A 347 25.10 -24.33 8.27
CA VAL A 347 23.95 -23.77 9.03
C VAL A 347 22.75 -24.72 9.09
N THR A 348 22.64 -25.68 8.16
CA THR A 348 21.51 -26.61 8.07
C THR A 348 21.71 -27.93 8.80
N GLY A 349 22.97 -28.31 8.99
CA GLY A 349 23.38 -29.59 9.59
C GLY A 349 23.20 -30.81 8.68
N PRO A 350 23.56 -31.99 9.20
CA PRO A 350 23.37 -33.22 8.45
C PRO A 350 21.89 -33.49 8.22
N GLN A 351 21.54 -33.76 6.96
CA GLN A 351 20.15 -34.12 6.63
C GLN A 351 19.84 -35.47 7.28
N PRO A 352 18.60 -35.64 7.82
CA PRO A 352 18.15 -36.93 8.33
C PRO A 352 18.31 -37.96 7.21
N THR A 353 19.00 -39.06 7.46
CA THR A 353 19.00 -40.20 6.55
C THR A 353 17.57 -40.66 6.41
N GLN A 354 16.99 -40.51 5.22
CA GLN A 354 15.67 -41.12 4.92
C GLN A 354 15.81 -42.61 5.27
N GLN A 355 15.14 -43.06 6.32
CA GLN A 355 14.87 -44.46 6.50
C GLN A 355 14.00 -44.87 5.31
N THR A 356 14.67 -45.49 4.31
CA THR A 356 13.94 -46.24 3.29
C THR A 356 13.19 -47.33 4.06
N GLY A 357 11.88 -47.10 4.21
CA GLY A 357 10.99 -48.08 4.79
C GLY A 357 11.09 -49.39 3.98
N LEU A 358 11.43 -50.45 4.67
CA LEU A 358 11.12 -51.82 4.29
C LEU A 358 9.74 -52.16 4.82
#